data_b3b8b30115a42e3793f45772a9ba0f51
#
_entry.id   b3b8b30115a42e3793f45772a9ba0f51
#
_cell.length_a   1.000
_cell.length_b   1.000
_cell.length_c   1.000
_cell.angle_alpha   90.00
_cell.angle_beta   90.00
_cell.angle_gamma   90.00
#
_symmetry.space_group_name_H-M   'P 1'
#
loop_
_entity.id
_entity.type
_entity.pdbx_description
1 polymer ?
#
loop_
_entity_poly.entity_id
_entity_poly.type
_entity_poly.pdbx_seq_one_letter_code
_entity_poly.pdbx_strand_id
1 'polypeptide(L)'
;KEKVIEKIKTHESTKTYQTGNIEIDGKGLQSQESWSIEGEALVTDVPITFLGFVNRITGQIEEEGHPINGEIMADKILIFPKGSGSTVAPFVLLGLFYNGNGPKAIINTDLDQQTIPACSLLGIPYAHSFNDNPCQEINTGDKIKLELIDGNVKLKCLVRA
;
A
#
# COMPACT_ATOMS: atom_id res chain seq x y z
N LYS A 1 -22.33 18.91 -18.48
CA LYS A 1 -22.49 19.29 -18.09
C LYS A 1 -22.44 19.43 -17.78
N GLU A 2 -22.11 18.66 -18.00
CA GLU A 2 -22.19 18.93 -17.51
C GLU A 2 -22.01 18.75 -17.18
N LYS A 3 -22.13 18.00 -17.07
CA LYS A 3 -22.09 18.08 -16.72
C LYS A 3 -21.64 17.90 -16.57
N VAL A 4 -21.47 17.24 -16.73
CA VAL A 4 -21.25 17.34 -16.46
C VAL A 4 -20.83 17.15 -16.41
N ILE A 5 -20.44 16.77 -16.60
CA ILE A 5 -20.31 17.02 -16.45
C ILE A 5 -20.30 16.69 -16.26
N GLU A 6 -20.04 16.02 -16.48
CA GLU A 6 -20.19 16.10 -16.15
C GLU A 6 -19.95 15.63 -16.06
N LYS A 7 -19.83 15.03 -16.27
CA LYS A 7 -19.75 14.98 -16.13
C LYS A 7 -19.27 14.78 -16.29
N ILE A 8 -19.04 14.20 -16.48
CA ILE A 8 -18.88 14.47 -16.58
C ILE A 8 -18.69 14.21 -16.67
N LYS A 9 -18.44 13.83 -16.87
CA LYS A 9 -18.42 14.12 -16.85
C LYS A 9 -18.42 13.71 -16.82
N THR A 10 -18.30 12.98 -17.15
CA THR A 10 -18.47 13.08 -17.04
C THR A 10 -18.30 12.59 -17.26
N HIS A 11 -17.93 11.98 -17.64
CA HIS A 11 -17.91 12.12 -17.65
C HIS A 11 -17.48 11.76 -17.83
N GLU A 12 -17.30 11.08 -18.15
CA GLU A 12 -17.14 11.34 -18.11
C GLU A 12 -16.92 10.95 -17.94
N SER A 13 -16.70 10.59 -18.23
CA SER A 13 -16.55 10.66 -17.91
C SER A 13 -16.23 10.26 -17.61
N THR A 14 -15.86 9.83 -17.83
CA THR A 14 -15.47 9.76 -17.36
C THR A 14 -14.86 9.40 -16.87
N LYS A 15 -14.41 8.98 -16.91
CA LYS A 15 -13.72 8.73 -16.41
C LYS A 15 -13.08 9.34 -16.01
N THR A 16 -12.76 9.64 -15.74
CA THR A 16 -12.37 10.32 -15.34
C THR A 16 -11.68 10.56 -14.91
N TYR A 17 -10.80 10.78 -14.94
CA TYR A 17 -10.16 10.88 -14.47
C TYR A 17 -9.85 11.27 -13.75
N GLN A 18 -9.03 10.96 -13.74
CA GLN A 18 -9.40 11.80 -12.82
C GLN A 18 -8.71 11.96 -11.56
N THR A 19 -8.65 13.10 -11.04
CA THR A 19 -8.16 13.38 -9.72
C THR A 19 -8.85 12.51 -8.74
N GLY A 20 -8.09 12.00 -7.80
CA GLY A 20 -8.64 11.10 -6.84
C GLY A 20 -9.63 11.78 -5.93
N ASN A 21 -10.89 11.42 -6.08
CA ASN A 21 -11.89 11.79 -5.10
C ASN A 21 -12.00 10.73 -4.01
N ILE A 22 -11.07 9.76 -4.03
CA ILE A 22 -11.09 8.67 -3.07
C ILE A 22 -10.36 9.11 -1.81
N GLU A 23 -11.06 8.97 -0.71
CA GLU A 23 -10.50 9.23 0.60
C GLU A 23 -11.09 8.20 1.54
N ILE A 24 -10.23 7.36 2.12
CA ILE A 24 -10.67 6.33 3.07
C ILE A 24 -9.86 6.44 4.35
N ASP A 25 -10.47 6.01 5.45
CA ASP A 25 -9.91 6.14 6.78
C ASP A 25 -9.58 4.77 7.35
N GLY A 26 -8.42 4.68 7.97
CA GLY A 26 -7.94 3.46 8.61
C GLY A 26 -7.24 3.75 9.92
N LYS A 27 -6.45 2.78 10.37
CA LYS A 27 -5.74 2.84 11.64
C LYS A 27 -4.24 2.71 11.42
N GLY A 28 -3.47 3.43 12.23
CA GLY A 28 -2.03 3.28 12.27
C GLY A 28 -1.59 2.54 13.51
N LEU A 29 -0.27 2.37 13.67
CA LEU A 29 0.29 1.77 14.87
C LEU A 29 0.40 2.83 15.95
N GLN A 30 -0.03 2.47 17.17
CA GLN A 30 0.05 3.39 18.31
C GLN A 30 1.49 3.73 18.66
N SER A 31 2.43 2.85 18.31
CA SER A 31 3.84 3.08 18.55
C SER A 31 4.44 4.11 17.61
N GLN A 32 3.72 4.51 16.58
CA GLN A 32 4.23 5.48 15.61
C GLN A 32 3.66 6.86 15.87
N GLU A 33 4.53 7.87 15.80
CA GLU A 33 4.12 9.27 15.89
C GLU A 33 3.55 9.70 14.53
N SER A 34 2.94 10.85 14.50
CA SER A 34 2.33 11.38 13.27
C SER A 34 3.33 11.40 12.13
N TRP A 35 2.86 10.98 10.96
CA TRP A 35 3.67 11.00 9.75
C TRP A 35 2.77 11.29 8.55
N SER A 36 3.39 11.77 7.47
CA SER A 36 2.73 12.04 6.21
C SER A 36 3.64 11.56 5.09
N ILE A 37 3.10 10.82 4.13
CA ILE A 37 3.91 10.26 3.05
C ILE A 37 3.11 10.21 1.76
N GLU A 38 3.80 10.43 0.64
CA GLU A 38 3.22 10.31 -0.69
C GLU A 38 4.04 9.32 -1.50
N GLY A 39 3.39 8.63 -2.40
CA GLY A 39 4.10 7.72 -3.28
C GLY A 39 3.18 6.99 -4.25
N GLU A 40 3.83 6.20 -5.07
CA GLU A 40 3.14 5.37 -6.06
C GLU A 40 2.70 4.06 -5.42
N ALA A 41 1.46 3.67 -5.65
CA ALA A 41 0.91 2.44 -5.09
C ALA A 41 1.31 1.22 -5.90
N LEU A 42 1.59 0.12 -5.20
CA LEU A 42 1.71 -1.22 -5.78
C LEU A 42 0.68 -2.08 -5.05
N VAL A 43 -0.34 -2.54 -5.77
CA VAL A 43 -1.54 -3.10 -5.16
C VAL A 43 -1.80 -4.52 -5.63
N THR A 44 -2.15 -5.39 -4.69
CA THR A 44 -2.68 -6.72 -5.00
C THR A 44 -3.73 -7.09 -3.96
N ASP A 45 -4.72 -7.89 -4.39
CA ASP A 45 -5.71 -8.46 -3.46
C ASP A 45 -5.35 -9.89 -3.05
N VAL A 46 -4.16 -10.34 -3.41
CA VAL A 46 -3.63 -11.67 -3.08
C VAL A 46 -2.55 -11.53 -2.01
N PRO A 47 -2.57 -12.36 -0.95
CA PRO A 47 -1.51 -12.32 0.06
C PRO A 47 -0.12 -12.47 -0.53
N ILE A 48 0.88 -11.90 0.11
CA ILE A 48 2.27 -11.96 -0.33
C ILE A 48 3.04 -12.88 0.61
N THR A 49 3.76 -13.84 0.03
CA THR A 49 4.66 -14.73 0.76
C THR A 49 6.07 -14.18 0.63
N PHE A 50 6.56 -13.55 1.70
CA PHE A 50 7.87 -12.90 1.63
C PHE A 50 9.01 -13.90 1.58
N LEU A 51 8.96 -14.94 2.41
CA LEU A 51 10.02 -15.93 2.42
C LEU A 51 9.94 -16.82 1.18
N GLY A 52 10.98 -16.74 0.37
CA GLY A 52 11.11 -17.58 -0.83
C GLY A 52 10.53 -16.97 -2.09
N PHE A 53 9.66 -15.98 -1.99
CA PHE A 53 9.00 -15.40 -3.16
C PHE A 53 9.21 -13.89 -3.30
N VAL A 54 9.99 -13.28 -2.42
CA VAL A 54 10.42 -11.90 -2.58
C VAL A 54 11.94 -11.88 -2.51
N ASN A 55 12.56 -11.30 -3.54
CA ASN A 55 14.02 -11.15 -3.56
C ASN A 55 14.39 -10.08 -2.54
N ARG A 56 15.03 -10.50 -1.45
CA ARG A 56 15.33 -9.60 -0.35
C ARG A 56 16.49 -8.63 -0.63
N ILE A 57 17.13 -8.77 -1.77
CA ILE A 57 18.16 -7.84 -2.19
C ILE A 57 17.55 -6.73 -3.05
N THR A 58 16.70 -7.11 -4.02
CA THR A 58 16.15 -6.16 -5.00
C THR A 58 14.74 -5.69 -4.66
N GLY A 59 13.99 -6.43 -3.84
CA GLY A 59 12.60 -6.13 -3.58
C GLY A 59 11.66 -6.58 -4.67
N GLN A 60 12.15 -7.40 -5.60
CA GLN A 60 11.31 -7.91 -6.69
C GLN A 60 10.49 -9.09 -6.20
N ILE A 61 9.21 -9.10 -6.59
CA ILE A 61 8.32 -10.22 -6.29
C ILE A 61 8.56 -11.28 -7.35
N GLU A 62 8.89 -12.48 -6.89
CA GLU A 62 9.30 -13.59 -7.75
C GLU A 62 8.43 -14.81 -7.46
N GLU A 63 7.13 -14.65 -7.67
CA GLU A 63 6.17 -15.72 -7.45
C GLU A 63 5.36 -15.90 -8.73
N GLU A 64 5.66 -16.95 -9.46
CA GLU A 64 4.98 -17.25 -10.72
C GLU A 64 3.48 -17.40 -10.49
N GLY A 65 2.68 -16.72 -11.31
CA GLY A 65 1.23 -16.74 -11.17
C GLY A 65 0.66 -15.69 -10.22
N HIS A 66 1.52 -15.01 -9.46
CA HIS A 66 1.04 -13.93 -8.57
C HIS A 66 0.71 -12.70 -9.41
N PRO A 67 -0.39 -11.97 -9.10
CA PRO A 67 -0.80 -10.80 -9.90
C PRO A 67 0.27 -9.72 -10.07
N ILE A 68 1.15 -9.56 -9.08
CA ILE A 68 2.22 -8.57 -9.17
C ILE A 68 3.60 -9.22 -9.29
N ASN A 69 3.66 -10.45 -9.82
CA ASN A 69 4.93 -11.10 -10.10
C ASN A 69 5.79 -10.22 -11.01
N GLY A 70 7.06 -10.07 -10.68
CA GLY A 70 8.00 -9.25 -11.46
C GLY A 70 8.06 -7.80 -11.04
N GLU A 71 7.10 -7.32 -10.26
CA GLU A 71 7.09 -5.94 -9.79
C GLU A 71 8.10 -5.75 -8.66
N ILE A 72 8.63 -4.53 -8.55
CA ILE A 72 9.60 -4.18 -7.52
C ILE A 72 8.91 -3.27 -6.50
N MET A 73 8.97 -3.65 -5.22
CA MET A 73 8.29 -2.91 -4.17
C MET A 73 9.08 -1.72 -3.63
N ALA A 74 10.34 -1.59 -4.02
CA ALA A 74 11.20 -0.52 -3.52
C ALA A 74 10.58 0.84 -3.80
N ASP A 75 10.53 1.68 -2.76
CA ASP A 75 9.98 3.04 -2.82
C ASP A 75 8.50 3.13 -3.21
N LYS A 76 7.79 2.01 -3.20
CA LYS A 76 6.35 2.01 -3.46
C LYS A 76 5.58 1.97 -2.14
N ILE A 77 4.33 2.39 -2.19
CA ILE A 77 3.40 2.14 -1.10
C ILE A 77 2.73 0.82 -1.43
N LEU A 78 3.08 -0.22 -0.66
CA LEU A 78 2.64 -1.58 -0.94
C LEU A 78 1.31 -1.82 -0.24
N ILE A 79 0.29 -2.20 -1.03
CA ILE A 79 -1.07 -2.46 -0.52
C ILE A 79 -1.41 -3.91 -0.82
N PHE A 80 -1.61 -4.70 0.22
CA PHE A 80 -1.97 -6.12 0.08
C PHE A 80 -2.73 -6.58 1.32
N PRO A 81 -3.46 -7.71 1.23
CA PRO A 81 -4.30 -8.12 2.36
C PRO A 81 -3.51 -8.46 3.60
N LYS A 82 -2.48 -9.28 3.45
CA LYS A 82 -1.67 -9.76 4.57
C LYS A 82 -0.47 -10.53 4.03
N GLY A 83 0.51 -10.78 4.89
CA GLY A 83 1.56 -11.75 4.61
C GLY A 83 1.02 -13.16 4.67
N SER A 84 1.71 -14.08 4.00
CA SER A 84 1.34 -15.48 3.97
C SER A 84 2.57 -16.32 4.25
N GLY A 85 2.35 -17.51 4.80
CA GLY A 85 3.42 -18.49 5.02
C GLY A 85 4.07 -18.38 6.38
N SER A 86 5.40 -18.32 6.38
CA SER A 86 6.23 -18.55 7.55
C SER A 86 6.26 -17.36 8.53
N THR A 87 6.44 -17.67 9.82
CA THR A 87 6.65 -16.68 10.87
C THR A 87 7.99 -15.96 10.74
N VAL A 88 8.86 -16.38 9.81
CA VAL A 88 10.13 -15.68 9.57
C VAL A 88 10.00 -14.58 8.51
N ALA A 89 8.81 -14.37 7.96
CA ALA A 89 8.57 -13.31 7.00
C ALA A 89 9.05 -11.93 7.47
N PRO A 90 8.90 -11.55 8.75
CA PRO A 90 9.42 -10.27 9.24
C PRO A 90 10.90 -10.07 8.99
N PHE A 91 11.69 -11.16 9.00
CA PHE A 91 13.14 -11.05 8.75
C PHE A 91 13.45 -10.71 7.30
N VAL A 92 12.62 -11.19 6.36
CA VAL A 92 12.76 -10.83 4.95
C VAL A 92 12.51 -9.34 4.76
N LEU A 93 11.47 -8.82 5.38
CA LEU A 93 11.17 -7.39 5.34
C LEU A 93 12.29 -6.55 5.94
N LEU A 94 12.82 -6.97 7.09
CA LEU A 94 13.95 -6.29 7.71
C LEU A 94 15.14 -6.23 6.75
N GLY A 95 15.43 -7.33 6.08
CA GLY A 95 16.53 -7.37 5.11
C GLY A 95 16.32 -6.40 3.96
N LEU A 96 15.08 -6.31 3.45
CA LEU A 96 14.75 -5.37 2.39
C LEU A 96 14.99 -3.93 2.82
N PHE A 97 14.53 -3.57 4.02
CA PHE A 97 14.72 -2.22 4.54
C PHE A 97 16.20 -1.90 4.76
N TYR A 98 16.97 -2.85 5.28
CA TYR A 98 18.41 -2.66 5.47
C TYR A 98 19.13 -2.46 4.15
N ASN A 99 18.67 -3.11 3.08
CA ASN A 99 19.27 -2.96 1.76
C ASN A 99 18.76 -1.72 1.01
N GLY A 100 17.83 -0.96 1.61
CA GLY A 100 17.26 0.22 0.98
C GLY A 100 16.26 -0.09 -0.13
N ASN A 101 15.77 -1.31 -0.20
CA ASN A 101 14.87 -1.77 -1.27
C ASN A 101 13.50 -2.19 -0.75
N GLY A 102 13.18 -1.81 0.48
CA GLY A 102 11.84 -2.04 1.01
C GLY A 102 10.84 -1.02 0.50
N PRO A 103 9.56 -1.30 0.73
CA PRO A 103 8.52 -0.35 0.36
C PRO A 103 8.59 0.91 1.24
N LYS A 104 8.07 2.00 0.71
CA LYS A 104 8.04 3.28 1.39
C LYS A 104 7.05 3.27 2.55
N ALA A 105 5.95 2.55 2.39
CA ALA A 105 4.92 2.35 3.40
C ALA A 105 4.20 1.05 3.10
N ILE A 106 3.53 0.49 4.09
CA ILE A 106 2.76 -0.75 3.93
C ILE A 106 1.33 -0.53 4.42
N ILE A 107 0.38 -0.99 3.61
CA ILE A 107 -1.03 -1.01 3.97
C ILE A 107 -1.52 -2.45 3.86
N ASN A 108 -2.11 -2.96 4.94
CA ASN A 108 -2.80 -4.25 4.94
C ASN A 108 -4.31 -4.03 5.10
N THR A 109 -5.10 -4.97 4.61
CA THR A 109 -6.55 -4.92 4.78
C THR A 109 -6.89 -5.00 6.26
N ASP A 110 -6.33 -6.01 6.93
CA ASP A 110 -6.48 -6.20 8.36
C ASP A 110 -5.11 -6.15 9.01
N LEU A 111 -5.09 -5.97 10.33
CA LEU A 111 -3.84 -5.96 11.08
C LEU A 111 -3.11 -7.29 10.88
N ASP A 112 -1.85 -7.23 10.45
CA ASP A 112 -1.07 -8.42 10.09
C ASP A 112 0.18 -8.54 10.96
N GLN A 113 0.20 -9.57 11.79
CA GLN A 113 1.29 -9.80 12.74
C GLN A 113 2.60 -10.18 12.05
N GLN A 114 2.58 -10.57 10.78
CA GLN A 114 3.81 -10.85 10.04
C GLN A 114 4.49 -9.58 9.54
N THR A 115 3.71 -8.54 9.29
CA THR A 115 4.23 -7.30 8.71
C THR A 115 4.60 -6.27 9.78
N ILE A 116 3.82 -6.21 10.84
CA ILE A 116 3.95 -5.19 11.87
C ILE A 116 5.32 -5.13 12.54
N PRO A 117 5.97 -6.26 12.91
CA PRO A 117 7.23 -6.16 13.66
C PRO A 117 8.31 -5.39 12.92
N ALA A 118 8.45 -5.60 11.61
CA ALA A 118 9.46 -4.89 10.84
C ALA A 118 9.12 -3.40 10.73
N CYS A 119 7.87 -3.07 10.47
CA CYS A 119 7.44 -1.69 10.33
C CYS A 119 7.58 -0.94 11.66
N SER A 120 7.19 -1.57 12.77
CA SER A 120 7.29 -0.95 14.08
C SER A 120 8.74 -0.72 14.47
N LEU A 121 9.62 -1.70 14.25
CA LEU A 121 11.01 -1.62 14.64
C LEU A 121 11.77 -0.52 13.89
N LEU A 122 11.49 -0.40 12.58
CA LEU A 122 12.22 0.51 11.71
C LEU A 122 11.51 1.84 11.45
N GLY A 123 10.33 2.04 12.03
CA GLY A 123 9.58 3.27 11.84
C GLY A 123 9.01 3.43 10.44
N ILE A 124 8.73 2.33 9.76
CA ILE A 124 8.13 2.37 8.44
C ILE A 124 6.62 2.63 8.58
N PRO A 125 6.07 3.63 7.88
CA PRO A 125 4.63 3.91 7.95
C PRO A 125 3.79 2.67 7.65
N TYR A 126 2.84 2.38 8.52
CA TYR A 126 1.98 1.21 8.41
C TYR A 126 0.53 1.57 8.71
N ALA A 127 -0.39 1.06 7.91
CA ALA A 127 -1.82 1.30 8.11
C ALA A 127 -2.62 0.04 7.84
N HIS A 128 -3.79 -0.05 8.47
CA HIS A 128 -4.66 -1.22 8.36
C HIS A 128 -6.10 -0.84 8.68
N SER A 129 -7.01 -1.79 8.49
CA SER A 129 -8.41 -1.69 8.95
C SER A 129 -9.12 -0.43 8.45
N PHE A 130 -9.07 -0.22 7.14
CA PHE A 130 -9.74 0.91 6.50
C PHE A 130 -11.25 0.66 6.42
N ASN A 131 -12.02 1.75 6.36
CA ASN A 131 -13.48 1.67 6.23
C ASN A 131 -13.93 1.13 4.87
N ASP A 132 -13.09 1.24 3.84
CA ASP A 132 -13.27 0.60 2.55
C ASP A 132 -12.02 -0.22 2.24
N ASN A 133 -12.15 -1.22 1.37
CA ASN A 133 -11.03 -2.09 1.05
C ASN A 133 -10.02 -1.37 0.17
N PRO A 134 -8.83 -1.04 0.67
CA PRO A 134 -7.84 -0.30 -0.12
C PRO A 134 -7.35 -1.10 -1.34
N CYS A 135 -7.39 -2.43 -1.30
CA CYS A 135 -7.01 -3.25 -2.45
C CYS A 135 -8.00 -3.10 -3.60
N GLN A 136 -9.22 -2.66 -3.33
CA GLN A 136 -10.26 -2.43 -4.34
C GLN A 136 -10.30 -0.98 -4.77
N GLU A 137 -10.05 -0.05 -3.85
CA GLU A 137 -10.20 1.38 -4.11
C GLU A 137 -8.99 1.99 -4.83
N ILE A 138 -7.80 1.42 -4.61
CA ILE A 138 -6.55 1.94 -5.16
C ILE A 138 -6.02 0.97 -6.21
N ASN A 139 -5.50 1.51 -7.29
CA ASN A 139 -4.89 0.71 -8.37
C ASN A 139 -3.38 0.91 -8.38
N THR A 140 -2.66 -0.11 -8.84
CA THR A 140 -1.21 0.00 -9.05
C THR A 140 -0.93 1.18 -9.97
N GLY A 141 0.03 2.01 -9.57
CA GLY A 141 0.42 3.19 -10.31
C GLY A 141 -0.27 4.47 -9.84
N ASP A 142 -1.34 4.35 -9.04
CA ASP A 142 -1.98 5.54 -8.47
C ASP A 142 -1.00 6.26 -7.57
N LYS A 143 -1.01 7.59 -7.62
CA LYS A 143 -0.25 8.40 -6.68
C LYS A 143 -1.14 8.69 -5.48
N ILE A 144 -0.71 8.25 -4.32
CA ILE A 144 -1.52 8.35 -3.11
C ILE A 144 -0.78 9.06 -2.00
N LYS A 145 -1.56 9.57 -1.04
CA LYS A 145 -1.05 10.23 0.14
C LYS A 145 -1.65 9.57 1.38
N LEU A 146 -0.80 9.33 2.36
CA LEU A 146 -1.18 8.78 3.65
C LEU A 146 -0.79 9.76 4.75
N GLU A 147 -1.68 9.96 5.70
CA GLU A 147 -1.38 10.79 6.88
C GLU A 147 -1.84 10.06 8.14
N LEU A 148 -0.94 9.95 9.10
CA LEU A 148 -1.26 9.42 10.43
C LEU A 148 -1.37 10.58 11.41
N ILE A 149 -2.54 10.72 12.05
CA ILE A 149 -2.77 11.72 13.07
C ILE A 149 -3.58 11.06 14.19
N ASP A 150 -3.01 11.02 15.39
CA ASP A 150 -3.68 10.47 16.59
C ASP A 150 -4.19 9.04 16.37
N GLY A 151 -3.36 8.21 15.75
CA GLY A 151 -3.67 6.79 15.54
C GLY A 151 -4.58 6.52 14.36
N ASN A 152 -5.09 7.54 13.69
CA ASN A 152 -5.96 7.38 12.53
C ASN A 152 -5.20 7.73 11.26
N VAL A 153 -5.40 6.93 10.22
CA VAL A 153 -4.75 7.14 8.92
C VAL A 153 -5.78 7.55 7.90
N LYS A 154 -5.47 8.61 7.17
CA LYS A 154 -6.27 9.05 6.04
C LYS A 154 -5.51 8.74 4.76
N LEU A 155 -6.15 8.01 3.86
CA LEU A 155 -5.60 7.67 2.56
C LEU A 155 -6.34 8.42 1.48
N LYS A 156 -5.61 9.17 0.67
CA LYS A 156 -6.18 9.91 -0.46
C LYS A 156 -5.49 9.51 -1.74
N CYS A 157 -6.27 9.37 -2.82
CA CYS A 157 -5.70 9.23 -4.14
C CYS A 157 -5.51 10.62 -4.74
N LEU A 158 -4.26 10.96 -5.05
CA LEU A 158 -3.93 12.27 -5.61
C LEU A 158 -4.09 12.27 -7.13
N VAL A 159 -3.56 11.25 -7.78
CA VAL A 159 -3.61 11.12 -9.23
C VAL A 159 -3.80 9.65 -9.59
N ARG A 160 -4.78 9.37 -10.43
CA ARG A 160 -4.99 8.01 -10.94
C ARG A 160 -3.97 7.65 -12.00
N ALA A 161 -3.60 6.38 -11.99
CA ALA A 161 -2.69 5.84 -13.00
C ALA A 161 -3.34 5.82 -14.38
#